data_c61f05a471147e35530e13477aa89bc1
#
_entry.id   c61f05a471147e35530e13477aa89bc1
#
_cell.length_a   1.000
_cell.length_b   1.000
_cell.length_c   1.000
_cell.angle_alpha   90.00
_cell.angle_beta   90.00
_cell.angle_gamma   90.00
#
_symmetry.space_group_name_H-M   'P 1'
#
loop_
_entity.id
_entity.type
_entity.pdbx_description
1 polymer ?
#
loop_
_entity_poly.entity_id
_entity_poly.type
_entity_poly.pdbx_seq_one_letter_code
_entity_poly.pdbx_strand_id
1 'polypeptide(L)'
;MGYGLGSLGMGAAYYFMSAYFVLFLTNCVGLNSTIAGTIASVALMVEFVAGMVVGNISDRCTSSMGRRRPFMLAAAMVMLPVLILILHYVDLPYPLTVAYYLVLAILFRMFFSTCEIPYNALGAEIAPSYDERTRLRTISRVFSIAGNAIGYIMPLVILDLFASSQKTAWQVMGIILGCTCFVSWMILVMTTKDKPLDKTEKASKKVNVVKEIFSNYLELFKLKTMKLLIIYKAGFSCAFSLYSVGTMYFLLYSLGLDNRYSSYVYIYTIIIFAVSTPFIDRIAILRSKAFQQMAAMGICGILGIIVYFAAPQSVIGCALYIGVFAIVQTGFWQISGSLFYDIVEVDEFVNNKRREGDIMSLVSVLGTLITAVMVQIFGAILDMTGFDASLTQQPESVVSFLNCAYILVPSLCLLIGAAALKIFPINKETFASLQSALNLRKEGKSYEDYMEDLKKIVEK
;
A
#
# COMPACT_ATOMS: atom_id res chain seq x y z
N MET A 1 12.27 14.28 -14.09
CA MET A 1 13.28 13.44 -13.38
C MET A 1 13.22 13.66 -11.88
N GLY A 2 13.41 14.88 -11.35
CA GLY A 2 13.43 15.15 -9.91
C GLY A 2 12.18 14.73 -9.14
N TYR A 3 10.97 14.93 -9.72
CA TYR A 3 9.74 14.41 -9.13
C TYR A 3 9.76 12.87 -9.01
N GLY A 4 10.22 12.17 -10.07
CA GLY A 4 10.31 10.71 -10.03
C GLY A 4 11.25 10.18 -8.95
N LEU A 5 12.38 10.86 -8.70
CA LEU A 5 13.31 10.48 -7.63
C LEU A 5 12.67 10.47 -6.24
N GLY A 6 11.66 11.33 -5.99
CA GLY A 6 10.91 11.28 -4.73
C GLY A 6 10.26 9.93 -4.45
N SER A 7 9.78 9.23 -5.47
CA SER A 7 9.18 7.89 -5.30
C SER A 7 10.18 6.78 -4.99
N LEU A 8 11.48 7.00 -5.25
CA LEU A 8 12.54 6.04 -4.87
C LEU A 8 12.65 5.92 -3.35
N GLY A 9 12.79 7.05 -2.64
CA GLY A 9 12.86 7.03 -1.17
C GLY A 9 11.58 6.51 -0.54
N MET A 10 10.39 6.88 -1.10
CA MET A 10 9.11 6.37 -0.62
C MET A 10 9.03 4.85 -0.78
N GLY A 11 9.38 4.32 -1.96
CA GLY A 11 9.39 2.88 -2.19
C GLY A 11 10.34 2.14 -1.26
N ALA A 12 11.57 2.62 -1.12
CA ALA A 12 12.57 2.00 -0.25
C ALA A 12 12.10 1.92 1.21
N ALA A 13 11.64 3.04 1.77
CA ALA A 13 11.17 3.09 3.16
C ALA A 13 9.89 2.27 3.38
N TYR A 14 8.90 2.38 2.49
CA TYR A 14 7.62 1.67 2.64
C TYR A 14 7.81 0.15 2.64
N TYR A 15 8.50 -0.39 1.64
CA TYR A 15 8.66 -1.83 1.51
C TYR A 15 9.59 -2.41 2.57
N PHE A 16 10.64 -1.68 2.96
CA PHE A 16 11.48 -2.07 4.08
C PHE A 16 10.66 -2.18 5.38
N MET A 17 9.94 -1.15 5.74
CA MET A 17 9.15 -1.14 6.98
C MET A 17 8.04 -2.19 6.97
N SER A 18 7.44 -2.46 5.81
CA SER A 18 6.39 -3.47 5.68
C SER A 18 6.90 -4.90 5.81
N ALA A 19 8.11 -5.19 5.33
CA ALA A 19 8.66 -6.54 5.30
C ALA A 19 9.56 -6.86 6.50
N TYR A 20 10.31 -5.89 7.00
CA TYR A 20 11.40 -6.16 7.94
C TYR A 20 11.22 -5.56 9.33
N PHE A 21 10.32 -4.58 9.52
CA PHE A 21 10.23 -3.87 10.79
C PHE A 21 9.80 -4.78 11.94
N VAL A 22 8.76 -5.60 11.74
CA VAL A 22 8.31 -6.56 12.75
C VAL A 22 9.40 -7.61 13.02
N LEU A 23 10.05 -8.10 11.96
CA LEU A 23 11.17 -9.03 12.07
C LEU A 23 12.36 -8.43 12.86
N PHE A 24 12.68 -7.15 12.65
CA PHE A 24 13.70 -6.45 13.43
C PHE A 24 13.35 -6.41 14.92
N LEU A 25 12.11 -6.05 15.24
CA LEU A 25 11.65 -5.96 16.63
C LEU A 25 11.67 -7.33 17.35
N THR A 26 11.35 -8.40 16.63
CA THR A 26 11.36 -9.75 17.20
C THR A 26 12.77 -10.36 17.28
N ASN A 27 13.51 -10.33 16.17
CA ASN A 27 14.77 -11.08 16.05
C ASN A 27 16.00 -10.32 16.56
N CYS A 28 16.01 -8.98 16.47
CA CYS A 28 17.16 -8.18 16.90
C CYS A 28 16.93 -7.51 18.25
N VAL A 29 15.75 -6.96 18.47
CA VAL A 29 15.41 -6.25 19.72
C VAL A 29 14.96 -7.24 20.80
N GLY A 30 14.36 -8.39 20.42
CA GLY A 30 13.89 -9.41 21.35
C GLY A 30 12.51 -9.10 21.96
N LEU A 31 11.68 -8.27 21.31
CA LEU A 31 10.29 -8.07 21.70
C LEU A 31 9.45 -9.26 21.27
N ASN A 32 8.44 -9.62 22.06
CA ASN A 32 7.50 -10.65 21.61
C ASN A 32 6.70 -10.19 20.40
N SER A 33 6.24 -11.14 19.59
CA SER A 33 5.59 -10.85 18.30
C SER A 33 4.29 -10.06 18.45
N THR A 34 3.56 -10.24 19.55
CA THR A 34 2.35 -9.46 19.88
C THR A 34 2.67 -7.98 20.05
N ILE A 35 3.69 -7.63 20.82
CA ILE A 35 4.10 -6.22 21.03
C ILE A 35 4.68 -5.63 19.76
N ALA A 36 5.49 -6.37 19.02
CA ALA A 36 6.02 -5.93 17.73
C ALA A 36 4.88 -5.61 16.74
N GLY A 37 3.88 -6.48 16.64
CA GLY A 37 2.66 -6.26 15.86
C GLY A 37 1.85 -5.05 16.35
N THR A 38 1.73 -4.85 17.67
CA THR A 38 1.05 -3.69 18.26
C THR A 38 1.74 -2.38 17.90
N ILE A 39 3.07 -2.32 18.02
CA ILE A 39 3.86 -1.13 17.64
C ILE A 39 3.60 -0.78 16.17
N ALA A 40 3.69 -1.76 15.27
CA ALA A 40 3.47 -1.56 13.85
C ALA A 40 2.03 -1.11 13.53
N SER A 41 1.04 -1.73 14.17
CA SER A 41 -0.39 -1.45 13.96
C SER A 41 -0.80 -0.07 14.47
N VAL A 42 -0.35 0.32 15.67
CA VAL A 42 -0.62 1.64 16.23
C VAL A 42 0.00 2.73 15.35
N ALA A 43 1.24 2.52 14.88
CA ALA A 43 1.90 3.45 13.99
C ALA A 43 1.13 3.64 12.66
N LEU A 44 0.58 2.55 12.08
CA LEU A 44 -0.28 2.61 10.88
C LEU A 44 -1.57 3.40 11.12
N MET A 45 -2.21 3.24 12.29
CA MET A 45 -3.40 4.02 12.64
C MET A 45 -3.10 5.51 12.76
N VAL A 46 -1.93 5.86 13.34
CA VAL A 46 -1.50 7.25 13.44
C VAL A 46 -1.17 7.83 12.06
N GLU A 47 -0.56 7.06 11.16
CA GLU A 47 -0.30 7.47 9.77
C GLU A 47 -1.58 7.95 9.08
N PHE A 48 -2.67 7.21 9.24
CA PHE A 48 -3.96 7.58 8.68
C PHE A 48 -4.45 8.94 9.19
N VAL A 49 -4.44 9.14 10.52
CA VAL A 49 -4.86 10.42 11.13
C VAL A 49 -3.95 11.55 10.70
N ALA A 50 -2.64 11.33 10.73
CA ALA A 50 -1.64 12.31 10.29
C ALA A 50 -1.86 12.70 8.82
N GLY A 51 -2.18 11.74 7.96
CA GLY A 51 -2.45 11.97 6.56
C GLY A 51 -3.62 12.93 6.31
N MET A 52 -4.73 12.77 7.02
CA MET A 52 -5.87 13.70 6.93
C MET A 52 -5.49 15.11 7.37
N VAL A 53 -4.75 15.22 8.47
CA VAL A 53 -4.30 16.51 9.03
C VAL A 53 -3.34 17.20 8.06
N VAL A 54 -2.33 16.49 7.58
CA VAL A 54 -1.31 17.00 6.65
C VAL A 54 -1.94 17.45 5.33
N GLY A 55 -2.86 16.67 4.78
CA GLY A 55 -3.58 17.04 3.55
C GLY A 55 -4.25 18.41 3.71
N ASN A 56 -5.03 18.58 4.78
CA ASN A 56 -5.75 19.83 5.04
C ASN A 56 -4.81 21.02 5.32
N ILE A 57 -3.74 20.81 6.11
CA ILE A 57 -2.80 21.88 6.44
C ILE A 57 -1.96 22.26 5.23
N SER A 58 -1.52 21.29 4.40
CA SER A 58 -0.71 21.55 3.23
C SER A 58 -1.48 22.34 2.16
N ASP A 59 -2.77 22.07 2.00
CA ASP A 59 -3.62 22.80 1.05
C ASP A 59 -3.81 24.29 1.42
N ARG A 60 -3.70 24.61 2.71
CA ARG A 60 -3.86 25.97 3.24
C ARG A 60 -2.55 26.70 3.49
N CYS A 61 -1.42 26.08 3.22
CA CYS A 61 -0.12 26.66 3.50
C CYS A 61 0.19 27.85 2.56
N THR A 62 0.63 28.97 3.15
CA THR A 62 0.96 30.21 2.42
C THR A 62 2.46 30.49 2.38
N SER A 63 3.29 29.46 2.47
CA SER A 63 4.74 29.59 2.47
C SER A 63 5.27 30.17 1.14
N SER A 64 6.36 30.94 1.23
CA SER A 64 7.11 31.44 0.07
C SER A 64 7.72 30.31 -0.80
N MET A 65 7.91 29.13 -0.23
CA MET A 65 8.38 27.94 -0.95
C MET A 65 7.28 27.23 -1.73
N GLY A 66 6.01 27.67 -1.65
CA GLY A 66 4.84 26.98 -2.16
C GLY A 66 4.04 26.29 -1.05
N ARG A 67 2.92 25.64 -1.44
CA ARG A 67 2.00 25.00 -0.48
C ARG A 67 2.55 23.69 0.08
N ARG A 68 3.19 22.88 -0.76
CA ARG A 68 3.50 21.46 -0.50
C ARG A 68 4.96 21.21 -0.16
N ARG A 69 5.88 21.98 -0.75
CA ARG A 69 7.32 21.82 -0.56
C ARG A 69 7.81 21.92 0.89
N PRO A 70 7.28 22.83 1.75
CA PRO A 70 7.68 22.90 3.15
C PRO A 70 7.47 21.60 3.93
N PHE A 71 6.38 20.89 3.65
CA PHE A 71 6.05 19.61 4.30
C PHE A 71 7.00 18.50 3.85
N MET A 72 7.27 18.41 2.54
CA MET A 72 8.23 17.44 2.00
C MET A 72 9.66 17.71 2.53
N LEU A 73 10.04 18.99 2.68
CA LEU A 73 11.33 19.37 3.27
C LEU A 73 11.41 18.94 4.74
N ALA A 74 10.39 19.24 5.54
CA ALA A 74 10.32 18.85 6.95
C ALA A 74 10.40 17.32 7.07
N ALA A 75 9.67 16.60 6.22
CA ALA A 75 9.72 15.14 6.18
C ALA A 75 11.13 14.62 5.83
N ALA A 76 11.81 15.20 4.83
CA ALA A 76 13.17 14.81 4.45
C ALA A 76 14.16 14.97 5.62
N MET A 77 14.10 16.11 6.34
CA MET A 77 14.99 16.42 7.45
C MET A 77 14.78 15.48 8.65
N VAL A 78 13.52 15.14 8.96
CA VAL A 78 13.19 14.30 10.13
C VAL A 78 13.35 12.82 9.82
N MET A 79 13.11 12.39 8.58
CA MET A 79 13.17 10.97 8.22
C MET A 79 14.59 10.38 8.34
N LEU A 80 15.62 11.18 8.08
CA LEU A 80 17.01 10.73 8.23
C LEU A 80 17.32 10.27 9.67
N PRO A 81 17.20 11.11 10.71
CA PRO A 81 17.45 10.67 12.08
C PRO A 81 16.46 9.61 12.56
N VAL A 82 15.20 9.67 12.15
CA VAL A 82 14.20 8.67 12.55
C VAL A 82 14.55 7.29 12.05
N LEU A 83 14.96 7.11 10.77
CA LEU A 83 15.36 5.82 10.22
C LEU A 83 16.66 5.28 10.84
N ILE A 84 17.60 6.16 11.21
CA ILE A 84 18.82 5.76 11.91
C ILE A 84 18.46 5.27 13.32
N LEU A 85 17.63 5.99 14.04
CA LEU A 85 17.28 5.68 15.43
C LEU A 85 16.35 4.47 15.54
N ILE A 86 15.38 4.32 14.65
CA ILE A 86 14.40 3.21 14.71
C ILE A 86 15.04 1.85 14.44
N LEU A 87 16.15 1.81 13.69
CA LEU A 87 16.91 0.60 13.42
C LEU A 87 18.17 0.47 14.28
N HIS A 88 18.35 1.37 15.23
CA HIS A 88 19.40 1.26 16.23
C HIS A 88 18.95 0.38 17.39
N TYR A 89 19.77 -0.61 17.74
CA TYR A 89 19.53 -1.41 18.94
C TYR A 89 19.83 -0.58 20.20
N VAL A 90 18.90 -0.55 21.14
CA VAL A 90 19.04 0.09 22.44
C VAL A 90 18.94 -0.94 23.55
N ASP A 91 19.80 -0.81 24.55
CA ASP A 91 19.78 -1.64 25.76
C ASP A 91 19.09 -0.86 26.89
N LEU A 92 17.76 -0.92 26.89
CA LEU A 92 16.88 -0.24 27.85
C LEU A 92 16.01 -1.27 28.58
N PRO A 93 15.48 -0.95 29.77
CA PRO A 93 14.44 -1.75 30.41
C PRO A 93 13.26 -1.98 29.47
N TYR A 94 12.66 -3.18 29.51
CA TYR A 94 11.64 -3.63 28.57
C TYR A 94 10.53 -2.59 28.27
N PRO A 95 9.89 -1.92 29.29
CA PRO A 95 8.86 -0.92 29.02
C PRO A 95 9.38 0.30 28.25
N LEU A 96 10.62 0.72 28.53
CA LEU A 96 11.24 1.85 27.83
C LEU A 96 11.65 1.49 26.40
N THR A 97 12.08 0.25 26.18
CA THR A 97 12.35 -0.27 24.83
C THR A 97 11.07 -0.24 23.98
N VAL A 98 9.94 -0.70 24.52
CA VAL A 98 8.64 -0.67 23.82
C VAL A 98 8.24 0.77 23.51
N ALA A 99 8.34 1.68 24.48
CA ALA A 99 8.00 3.10 24.29
C ALA A 99 8.90 3.77 23.24
N TYR A 100 10.22 3.48 23.26
CA TYR A 100 11.19 4.02 22.30
C TYR A 100 10.82 3.64 20.86
N TYR A 101 10.60 2.35 20.58
CA TYR A 101 10.25 1.89 19.23
C TYR A 101 8.84 2.32 18.81
N LEU A 102 7.89 2.40 19.73
CA LEU A 102 6.55 2.90 19.44
C LEU A 102 6.59 4.37 19.00
N VAL A 103 7.29 5.23 19.75
CA VAL A 103 7.41 6.66 19.41
C VAL A 103 8.09 6.83 18.04
N LEU A 104 9.19 6.12 17.79
CA LEU A 104 9.91 6.21 16.53
C LEU A 104 9.08 5.65 15.36
N ALA A 105 8.32 4.57 15.54
CA ALA A 105 7.42 4.05 14.54
C ALA A 105 6.29 5.04 14.20
N ILE A 106 5.73 5.69 15.20
CA ILE A 106 4.74 6.76 15.02
C ILE A 106 5.35 7.94 14.26
N LEU A 107 6.53 8.40 14.64
CA LEU A 107 7.23 9.49 13.95
C LEU A 107 7.52 9.11 12.49
N PHE A 108 8.03 7.89 12.24
CA PHE A 108 8.26 7.40 10.89
C PHE A 108 6.99 7.49 10.05
N ARG A 109 5.87 6.92 10.49
CA ARG A 109 4.60 6.88 9.76
C ARG A 109 4.01 8.27 9.55
N MET A 110 4.07 9.12 10.56
CA MET A 110 3.60 10.49 10.48
C MET A 110 4.39 11.32 9.45
N PHE A 111 5.72 11.24 9.46
CA PHE A 111 6.54 11.99 8.50
C PHE A 111 6.57 11.33 7.12
N PHE A 112 6.36 10.03 7.02
CA PHE A 112 6.15 9.36 5.73
C PHE A 112 4.90 9.92 5.03
N SER A 113 3.75 9.99 5.70
CA SER A 113 2.53 10.57 5.14
C SER A 113 2.66 12.08 4.91
N THR A 114 3.48 12.79 5.72
CA THR A 114 3.80 14.21 5.54
C THR A 114 4.57 14.48 4.24
N CYS A 115 5.31 13.49 3.71
CA CYS A 115 5.90 13.56 2.38
C CYS A 115 4.96 13.06 1.30
N GLU A 116 4.34 11.89 1.49
CA GLU A 116 3.58 11.17 0.46
C GLU A 116 2.36 11.97 -0.03
N ILE A 117 1.58 12.56 0.87
CA ILE A 117 0.34 13.25 0.51
C ILE A 117 0.63 14.52 -0.30
N PRO A 118 1.51 15.45 0.16
CA PRO A 118 1.89 16.60 -0.66
C PRO A 118 2.57 16.20 -1.97
N TYR A 119 3.35 15.11 -1.99
CA TYR A 119 3.98 14.58 -3.20
C TYR A 119 2.93 14.19 -4.25
N ASN A 120 1.95 13.36 -3.88
CA ASN A 120 0.89 12.91 -4.79
C ASN A 120 0.08 14.09 -5.35
N ALA A 121 -0.21 15.06 -4.51
CA ALA A 121 -0.96 16.24 -4.90
C ALA A 121 -0.14 17.20 -5.78
N LEU A 122 1.17 17.37 -5.50
CA LEU A 122 2.08 18.16 -6.34
C LEU A 122 2.19 17.56 -7.75
N GLY A 123 2.17 16.23 -7.88
CA GLY A 123 2.19 15.56 -9.18
C GLY A 123 1.02 15.94 -10.10
N ALA A 124 -0.17 16.14 -9.53
CA ALA A 124 -1.34 16.58 -10.27
C ALA A 124 -1.23 18.05 -10.73
N GLU A 125 -0.53 18.88 -9.96
CA GLU A 125 -0.35 20.31 -10.26
C GLU A 125 0.77 20.57 -11.29
N ILE A 126 1.85 19.81 -11.25
CA ILE A 126 3.00 19.97 -12.16
C ILE A 126 2.67 19.53 -13.58
N ALA A 127 1.78 18.56 -13.75
CA ALA A 127 1.43 17.97 -15.03
C ALA A 127 -0.05 18.26 -15.37
N PRO A 128 -0.37 19.42 -15.96
CA PRO A 128 -1.75 19.80 -16.28
C PRO A 128 -2.35 18.99 -17.44
N SER A 129 -1.54 18.53 -18.41
CA SER A 129 -2.03 17.76 -19.55
C SER A 129 -2.05 16.26 -19.28
N TYR A 130 -2.90 15.53 -19.99
CA TYR A 130 -3.01 14.05 -19.89
C TYR A 130 -1.69 13.34 -20.18
N ASP A 131 -0.99 13.76 -21.23
CA ASP A 131 0.27 13.15 -21.66
C ASP A 131 1.40 13.41 -20.65
N GLU A 132 1.48 14.63 -20.11
CA GLU A 132 2.44 14.97 -19.07
C GLU A 132 2.21 14.17 -17.79
N ARG A 133 0.95 13.99 -17.36
CA ARG A 133 0.59 13.15 -16.21
C ARG A 133 1.02 11.69 -16.43
N THR A 134 0.77 11.16 -17.61
CA THR A 134 1.14 9.79 -17.96
C THR A 134 2.67 9.63 -17.92
N ARG A 135 3.41 10.55 -18.55
CA ARG A 135 4.88 10.54 -18.55
C ARG A 135 5.46 10.69 -17.13
N LEU A 136 4.87 11.57 -16.31
CA LEU A 136 5.30 11.80 -14.94
C LEU A 136 5.10 10.53 -14.09
N ARG A 137 3.94 9.89 -14.20
CA ARG A 137 3.62 8.63 -13.51
C ARG A 137 4.53 7.49 -13.94
N THR A 138 4.84 7.36 -15.25
CA THR A 138 5.76 6.34 -15.75
C THR A 138 7.16 6.52 -15.16
N ILE A 139 7.69 7.74 -15.15
CA ILE A 139 9.00 8.04 -14.55
C ILE A 139 8.98 7.70 -13.05
N SER A 140 7.95 8.16 -12.33
CA SER A 140 7.81 7.85 -10.90
C SER A 140 7.74 6.34 -10.64
N ARG A 141 7.07 5.59 -11.51
CA ARG A 141 6.97 4.12 -11.39
C ARG A 141 8.33 3.44 -11.51
N VAL A 142 9.16 3.87 -12.47
CA VAL A 142 10.53 3.31 -12.63
C VAL A 142 11.36 3.54 -11.37
N PHE A 143 11.35 4.76 -10.82
CA PHE A 143 12.07 5.06 -9.58
C PHE A 143 11.47 4.34 -8.36
N SER A 144 10.14 4.17 -8.30
CA SER A 144 9.49 3.38 -7.25
C SER A 144 9.93 1.92 -7.28
N ILE A 145 10.03 1.29 -8.47
CA ILE A 145 10.53 -0.09 -8.61
C ILE A 145 11.98 -0.19 -8.11
N ALA A 146 12.83 0.78 -8.45
CA ALA A 146 14.20 0.82 -7.94
C ALA A 146 14.24 0.99 -6.41
N GLY A 147 13.36 1.85 -5.84
CA GLY A 147 13.20 1.99 -4.40
C GLY A 147 12.74 0.68 -3.73
N ASN A 148 11.76 -0.01 -4.33
CA ASN A 148 11.29 -1.31 -3.83
C ASN A 148 12.43 -2.35 -3.79
N ALA A 149 13.30 -2.34 -4.83
CA ALA A 149 14.47 -3.21 -4.86
C ALA A 149 15.42 -2.90 -3.69
N ILE A 150 15.67 -1.62 -3.42
CA ILE A 150 16.46 -1.21 -2.26
C ILE A 150 15.79 -1.68 -0.96
N GLY A 151 14.48 -1.46 -0.79
CA GLY A 151 13.76 -1.83 0.42
C GLY A 151 13.70 -3.33 0.69
N TYR A 152 13.65 -4.17 -0.33
CA TYR A 152 13.55 -5.62 -0.20
C TYR A 152 14.90 -6.35 -0.21
N ILE A 153 15.82 -5.97 -1.09
CA ILE A 153 17.05 -6.75 -1.35
C ILE A 153 18.21 -6.27 -0.48
N MET A 154 18.38 -4.95 -0.34
CA MET A 154 19.49 -4.39 0.43
C MET A 154 19.58 -4.93 1.87
N PRO A 155 18.46 -5.08 2.61
CA PRO A 155 18.53 -5.64 3.97
C PRO A 155 19.17 -7.02 4.01
N LEU A 156 18.83 -7.89 3.08
CA LEU A 156 19.35 -9.26 3.04
C LEU A 156 20.84 -9.31 2.74
N VAL A 157 21.27 -8.47 1.82
CA VAL A 157 22.70 -8.34 1.48
C VAL A 157 23.50 -7.82 2.68
N ILE A 158 22.96 -6.84 3.40
CA ILE A 158 23.64 -6.28 4.59
C ILE A 158 23.65 -7.29 5.73
N LEU A 159 22.56 -8.03 5.96
CA LEU A 159 22.52 -9.09 6.99
C LEU A 159 23.54 -10.19 6.70
N ASP A 160 23.77 -10.53 5.44
CA ASP A 160 24.78 -11.50 5.02
C ASP A 160 26.21 -10.96 5.21
N LEU A 161 26.46 -9.71 4.79
CA LEU A 161 27.77 -9.05 4.95
C LEU A 161 28.18 -8.85 6.41
N PHE A 162 27.23 -8.58 7.29
CA PHE A 162 27.43 -8.38 8.73
C PHE A 162 26.91 -9.55 9.56
N ALA A 163 27.03 -10.79 9.08
CA ALA A 163 26.53 -11.98 9.76
C ALA A 163 27.07 -12.15 11.18
N SER A 164 28.29 -11.64 11.46
CA SER A 164 28.94 -11.65 12.78
C SER A 164 28.31 -10.64 13.79
N SER A 165 27.57 -9.62 13.32
CA SER A 165 26.96 -8.58 14.18
C SER A 165 25.66 -8.07 13.57
N GLN A 166 24.55 -8.74 13.87
CA GLN A 166 23.22 -8.32 13.41
C GLN A 166 22.87 -6.90 13.85
N LYS A 167 23.25 -6.48 15.05
CA LYS A 167 23.01 -5.12 15.54
C LYS A 167 23.65 -4.06 14.64
N THR A 168 24.89 -4.29 14.21
CA THR A 168 25.59 -3.42 13.26
C THR A 168 24.91 -3.44 11.89
N ALA A 169 24.47 -4.60 11.42
CA ALA A 169 23.74 -4.73 10.15
C ALA A 169 22.50 -3.83 10.12
N TRP A 170 21.65 -3.91 11.13
CA TRP A 170 20.44 -3.09 11.22
C TRP A 170 20.73 -1.61 11.31
N GLN A 171 21.76 -1.21 12.04
CA GLN A 171 22.18 0.19 12.13
C GLN A 171 22.66 0.74 10.76
N VAL A 172 23.46 -0.03 10.04
CA VAL A 172 23.94 0.32 8.68
C VAL A 172 22.74 0.47 7.72
N MET A 173 21.75 -0.42 7.80
CA MET A 173 20.51 -0.29 7.03
C MET A 173 19.77 1.01 7.32
N GLY A 174 19.67 1.39 8.60
CA GLY A 174 19.03 2.64 9.02
C GLY A 174 19.71 3.86 8.40
N ILE A 175 21.05 3.86 8.36
CA ILE A 175 21.83 4.93 7.74
C ILE A 175 21.57 4.96 6.22
N ILE A 176 21.65 3.83 5.54
CA ILE A 176 21.47 3.76 4.07
C ILE A 176 20.06 4.20 3.68
N LEU A 177 19.03 3.68 4.36
CA LEU A 177 17.63 4.05 4.10
C LEU A 177 17.38 5.53 4.42
N GLY A 178 17.89 6.01 5.56
CA GLY A 178 17.78 7.41 5.96
C GLY A 178 18.41 8.34 4.93
N CYS A 179 19.64 8.04 4.49
CA CYS A 179 20.32 8.78 3.43
C CYS A 179 19.58 8.71 2.09
N THR A 180 19.05 7.54 1.72
CA THR A 180 18.28 7.36 0.49
C THR A 180 17.02 8.23 0.50
N CYS A 181 16.24 8.23 1.59
CA CYS A 181 15.07 9.08 1.74
C CYS A 181 15.45 10.56 1.74
N PHE A 182 16.44 10.94 2.52
CA PHE A 182 16.90 12.33 2.61
C PHE A 182 17.34 12.88 1.26
N VAL A 183 18.24 12.19 0.56
CA VAL A 183 18.77 12.65 -0.73
C VAL A 183 17.66 12.68 -1.79
N SER A 184 16.84 11.63 -1.89
CA SER A 184 15.77 11.57 -2.89
C SER A 184 14.71 12.65 -2.66
N TRP A 185 14.32 12.92 -1.42
CA TRP A 185 13.32 13.94 -1.09
C TRP A 185 13.89 15.36 -1.13
N MET A 186 15.16 15.55 -0.81
CA MET A 186 15.85 16.83 -1.03
C MET A 186 15.93 17.19 -2.51
N ILE A 187 16.28 16.24 -3.38
CA ILE A 187 16.28 16.46 -4.83
C ILE A 187 14.85 16.78 -5.31
N LEU A 188 13.84 16.05 -4.83
CA LEU A 188 12.44 16.34 -5.11
C LEU A 188 12.09 17.81 -4.79
N VAL A 189 12.40 18.26 -3.57
CA VAL A 189 12.09 19.62 -3.11
C VAL A 189 12.87 20.68 -3.92
N MET A 190 14.13 20.42 -4.23
CA MET A 190 14.98 21.38 -4.96
C MET A 190 14.60 21.52 -6.44
N THR A 191 14.17 20.41 -7.07
CA THR A 191 13.93 20.38 -8.53
C THR A 191 12.49 20.63 -8.93
N THR A 192 11.53 20.53 -8.00
CA THR A 192 10.11 20.81 -8.28
C THR A 192 9.76 22.23 -7.92
N LYS A 193 8.91 22.85 -8.77
CA LYS A 193 8.32 24.15 -8.50
C LYS A 193 6.89 23.95 -8.04
N ASP A 194 6.51 24.65 -6.98
CA ASP A 194 5.17 24.64 -6.40
C ASP A 194 4.57 26.04 -6.55
N LYS A 195 3.26 26.12 -6.84
CA LYS A 195 2.57 27.40 -6.95
C LYS A 195 2.13 27.87 -5.57
N PRO A 196 2.45 29.10 -5.16
CA PRO A 196 1.90 29.68 -3.93
C PRO A 196 0.38 29.84 -4.06
N LEU A 197 -0.32 29.75 -2.93
CA LEU A 197 -1.77 29.93 -2.89
C LEU A 197 -2.12 31.38 -3.30
N ASP A 198 -3.05 31.51 -4.25
CA ASP A 198 -3.59 32.83 -4.56
C ASP A 198 -4.44 33.30 -3.38
N LYS A 199 -4.11 34.47 -2.80
CA LYS A 199 -4.74 35.02 -1.59
C LYS A 199 -6.25 35.27 -1.74
N THR A 200 -6.79 35.11 -2.95
CA THR A 200 -8.20 35.29 -3.29
C THR A 200 -9.05 34.02 -3.12
N GLU A 201 -8.46 32.83 -3.03
CA GLU A 201 -9.19 31.61 -2.73
C GLU A 201 -9.48 31.52 -1.22
N LYS A 202 -10.57 32.15 -0.79
CA LYS A 202 -11.05 32.13 0.60
C LYS A 202 -11.35 30.70 1.04
N ALA A 203 -10.79 30.35 2.19
CA ALA A 203 -11.09 29.12 2.91
C ALA A 203 -12.61 28.86 2.97
N SER A 204 -13.03 27.70 2.48
CA SER A 204 -14.38 27.16 2.60
C SER A 204 -14.87 27.21 4.04
N LYS A 205 -16.19 27.48 4.21
CA LYS A 205 -16.89 27.63 5.50
C LYS A 205 -16.52 26.55 6.51
N LYS A 206 -16.45 26.93 7.80
CA LYS A 206 -16.38 26.03 8.95
C LYS A 206 -17.62 25.14 9.01
N VAL A 207 -17.64 24.07 8.27
CA VAL A 207 -18.58 22.96 8.43
C VAL A 207 -17.91 21.96 9.38
N ASN A 208 -18.71 21.20 10.11
CA ASN A 208 -18.19 20.14 10.97
C ASN A 208 -17.73 18.98 10.08
N VAL A 209 -16.50 19.15 9.52
CA VAL A 209 -15.89 18.34 8.43
C VAL A 209 -16.00 16.85 8.74
N VAL A 210 -15.79 16.48 10.01
CA VAL A 210 -15.82 15.05 10.43
C VAL A 210 -17.23 14.46 10.28
N LYS A 211 -18.27 15.21 10.67
CA LYS A 211 -19.67 14.72 10.58
C LYS A 211 -20.12 14.62 9.12
N GLU A 212 -19.69 15.55 8.28
CA GLU A 212 -20.00 15.54 6.85
C GLU A 212 -19.32 14.36 6.13
N ILE A 213 -18.04 14.14 6.39
CA ILE A 213 -17.27 13.00 5.85
C ILE A 213 -17.93 11.67 6.25
N PHE A 214 -18.27 11.52 7.53
CA PHE A 214 -18.90 10.29 8.02
C PHE A 214 -20.29 10.05 7.38
N SER A 215 -21.10 11.11 7.21
CA SER A 215 -22.39 11.03 6.50
C SER A 215 -22.19 10.63 5.03
N ASN A 216 -21.19 11.21 4.36
CA ASN A 216 -20.88 10.88 2.97
C ASN A 216 -20.41 9.42 2.82
N TYR A 217 -19.63 8.91 3.76
CA TYR A 217 -19.22 7.51 3.77
C TYR A 217 -20.41 6.55 3.91
N LEU A 218 -21.38 6.86 4.80
CA LEU A 218 -22.59 6.06 4.95
C LEU A 218 -23.44 6.05 3.68
N GLU A 219 -23.53 7.18 2.97
CA GLU A 219 -24.23 7.22 1.68
C GLU A 219 -23.52 6.39 0.61
N LEU A 220 -22.19 6.47 0.52
CA LEU A 220 -21.38 5.68 -0.41
C LEU A 220 -21.49 4.18 -0.17
N PHE A 221 -21.59 3.76 1.11
CA PHE A 221 -21.83 2.36 1.46
C PHE A 221 -23.17 1.81 1.00
N LYS A 222 -24.13 2.65 0.63
CA LYS A 222 -25.42 2.18 0.08
C LYS A 222 -25.28 1.70 -1.37
N LEU A 223 -24.32 2.22 -2.12
CA LEU A 223 -24.09 1.82 -3.51
C LEU A 223 -23.57 0.38 -3.58
N LYS A 224 -24.24 -0.50 -4.31
CA LYS A 224 -23.83 -1.90 -4.54
C LYS A 224 -22.43 -1.98 -5.16
N THR A 225 -22.17 -1.14 -6.14
CA THR A 225 -20.86 -1.04 -6.80
C THR A 225 -19.74 -0.70 -5.82
N MET A 226 -19.99 0.24 -4.89
CA MET A 226 -19.02 0.59 -3.85
C MET A 226 -18.79 -0.55 -2.87
N LYS A 227 -19.85 -1.25 -2.41
CA LYS A 227 -19.73 -2.44 -1.54
C LYS A 227 -18.83 -3.51 -2.16
N LEU A 228 -19.04 -3.81 -3.44
CA LEU A 228 -18.24 -4.82 -4.17
C LEU A 228 -16.76 -4.42 -4.28
N LEU A 229 -16.46 -3.14 -4.58
CA LEU A 229 -15.08 -2.67 -4.63
C LEU A 229 -14.43 -2.59 -3.23
N ILE A 230 -15.21 -2.35 -2.17
CA ILE A 230 -14.70 -2.44 -0.80
C ILE A 230 -14.32 -3.89 -0.45
N ILE A 231 -15.15 -4.88 -0.82
CA ILE A 231 -14.83 -6.30 -0.61
C ILE A 231 -13.56 -6.69 -1.40
N TYR A 232 -13.47 -6.26 -2.66
CA TYR A 232 -12.26 -6.43 -3.47
C TYR A 232 -11.02 -5.84 -2.80
N LYS A 233 -11.11 -4.58 -2.35
CA LYS A 233 -10.02 -3.87 -1.66
C LYS A 233 -9.64 -4.57 -0.36
N ALA A 234 -10.63 -4.97 0.43
CA ALA A 234 -10.42 -5.68 1.69
C ALA A 234 -9.72 -7.02 1.46
N GLY A 235 -10.19 -7.81 0.50
CA GLY A 235 -9.56 -9.09 0.15
C GLY A 235 -8.09 -8.93 -0.24
N PHE A 236 -7.78 -7.93 -1.09
CA PHE A 236 -6.39 -7.64 -1.45
C PHE A 236 -5.59 -7.13 -0.24
N SER A 237 -6.13 -6.20 0.54
CA SER A 237 -5.39 -5.60 1.67
C SER A 237 -5.08 -6.63 2.76
N CYS A 238 -6.01 -7.55 3.08
CA CYS A 238 -5.76 -8.67 3.96
C CYS A 238 -4.64 -9.57 3.42
N ALA A 239 -4.77 -10.00 2.16
CA ALA A 239 -3.78 -10.87 1.53
C ALA A 239 -2.40 -10.22 1.47
N PHE A 240 -2.33 -8.97 1.04
CA PHE A 240 -1.07 -8.22 0.93
C PHE A 240 -0.40 -7.97 2.29
N SER A 241 -1.19 -7.67 3.32
CA SER A 241 -0.66 -7.44 4.66
C SER A 241 0.02 -8.68 5.23
N LEU A 242 -0.67 -9.83 5.18
CA LEU A 242 -0.10 -11.11 5.63
C LEU A 242 1.09 -11.56 4.77
N TYR A 243 0.97 -11.39 3.45
CA TYR A 243 2.09 -11.67 2.54
C TYR A 243 3.30 -10.80 2.89
N SER A 244 3.13 -9.50 3.09
CA SER A 244 4.24 -8.58 3.31
C SER A 244 4.95 -8.84 4.64
N VAL A 245 4.21 -8.96 5.75
CA VAL A 245 4.80 -9.21 7.06
C VAL A 245 5.32 -10.65 7.19
N GLY A 246 4.61 -11.61 6.59
CA GLY A 246 4.92 -13.04 6.69
C GLY A 246 6.05 -13.52 5.79
N THR A 247 6.39 -12.80 4.71
CA THR A 247 7.35 -13.28 3.71
C THR A 247 8.68 -13.70 4.33
N MET A 248 9.30 -12.85 5.13
CA MET A 248 10.60 -13.18 5.72
C MET A 248 10.51 -14.30 6.74
N TYR A 249 9.48 -14.32 7.58
CA TYR A 249 9.25 -15.41 8.52
C TYR A 249 9.05 -16.74 7.79
N PHE A 250 8.27 -16.72 6.71
CA PHE A 250 8.03 -17.93 5.90
C PHE A 250 9.29 -18.43 5.21
N LEU A 251 10.07 -17.53 4.58
CA LEU A 251 11.31 -17.92 3.90
C LEU A 251 12.36 -18.48 4.87
N LEU A 252 12.56 -17.82 6.02
CA LEU A 252 13.56 -18.21 7.00
C LEU A 252 13.15 -19.43 7.81
N TYR A 253 11.92 -19.47 8.34
CA TYR A 253 11.51 -20.44 9.35
C TYR A 253 10.63 -21.58 8.83
N SER A 254 9.94 -21.40 7.69
CA SER A 254 9.16 -22.49 7.08
C SER A 254 9.92 -23.18 5.95
N LEU A 255 10.54 -22.42 5.04
CA LEU A 255 11.36 -22.98 3.95
C LEU A 255 12.81 -23.24 4.35
N GLY A 256 13.28 -22.71 5.49
CA GLY A 256 14.66 -22.85 5.94
C GLY A 256 15.70 -22.21 5.00
N LEU A 257 15.28 -21.18 4.25
CA LEU A 257 16.17 -20.46 3.34
C LEU A 257 16.98 -19.43 4.11
N ASP A 258 18.28 -19.34 3.84
CA ASP A 258 19.10 -18.27 4.37
C ASP A 258 18.85 -16.92 3.66
N ASN A 259 19.47 -15.86 4.14
CA ASN A 259 19.30 -14.50 3.60
C ASN A 259 19.65 -14.40 2.10
N ARG A 260 20.66 -15.15 1.66
CA ARG A 260 21.13 -15.15 0.27
C ARG A 260 20.08 -15.72 -0.68
N TYR A 261 19.48 -16.86 -0.34
CA TYR A 261 18.41 -17.46 -1.16
C TYR A 261 17.13 -16.65 -1.08
N SER A 262 16.81 -16.04 0.07
CA SER A 262 15.70 -15.12 0.21
C SER A 262 15.84 -13.89 -0.70
N SER A 263 17.06 -13.41 -0.93
CA SER A 263 17.33 -12.32 -1.88
C SER A 263 16.93 -12.69 -3.31
N TYR A 264 17.17 -13.91 -3.74
CA TYR A 264 16.76 -14.36 -5.08
C TYR A 264 15.24 -14.38 -5.25
N VAL A 265 14.49 -14.68 -4.19
CA VAL A 265 13.01 -14.63 -4.22
C VAL A 265 12.53 -13.19 -4.45
N TYR A 266 13.14 -12.19 -3.81
CA TYR A 266 12.79 -10.80 -4.03
C TYR A 266 13.21 -10.29 -5.42
N ILE A 267 14.39 -10.68 -5.92
CA ILE A 267 14.83 -10.37 -7.29
C ILE A 267 13.82 -10.94 -8.29
N TYR A 268 13.43 -12.21 -8.12
CA TYR A 268 12.41 -12.87 -8.92
C TYR A 268 11.08 -12.07 -8.91
N THR A 269 10.62 -11.66 -7.73
CA THR A 269 9.39 -10.86 -7.58
C THR A 269 9.47 -9.53 -8.35
N ILE A 270 10.62 -8.83 -8.28
CA ILE A 270 10.83 -7.55 -8.98
C ILE A 270 10.86 -7.74 -10.51
N ILE A 271 11.49 -8.82 -10.99
CA ILE A 271 11.48 -9.16 -12.41
C ILE A 271 10.04 -9.39 -12.88
N ILE A 272 9.24 -10.15 -12.12
CA ILE A 272 7.83 -10.37 -12.43
C ILE A 272 7.04 -9.05 -12.44
N PHE A 273 7.28 -8.13 -11.50
CA PHE A 273 6.66 -6.80 -11.53
C PHE A 273 6.95 -6.05 -12.83
N ALA A 274 8.21 -6.02 -13.25
CA ALA A 274 8.61 -5.32 -14.45
C ALA A 274 8.01 -5.94 -15.72
N VAL A 275 8.09 -7.27 -15.83
CA VAL A 275 7.60 -8.01 -17.00
C VAL A 275 6.08 -8.00 -17.10
N SER A 276 5.36 -8.15 -15.96
CA SER A 276 3.89 -8.24 -15.97
C SER A 276 3.19 -6.92 -16.31
N THR A 277 3.82 -5.77 -16.02
CA THR A 277 3.23 -4.43 -16.21
C THR A 277 2.59 -4.23 -17.61
N PRO A 278 3.28 -4.41 -18.74
CA PRO A 278 2.68 -4.20 -20.06
C PRO A 278 1.58 -5.21 -20.42
N PHE A 279 1.66 -6.43 -19.90
CA PHE A 279 0.63 -7.45 -20.14
C PHE A 279 -0.67 -7.13 -19.40
N ILE A 280 -0.56 -6.61 -18.18
CA ILE A 280 -1.69 -6.18 -17.36
C ILE A 280 -2.46 -5.07 -18.06
N ASP A 281 -1.77 -4.03 -18.56
CA ASP A 281 -2.40 -2.95 -19.32
C ASP A 281 -3.12 -3.48 -20.56
N ARG A 282 -2.46 -4.36 -21.32
CA ARG A 282 -3.04 -4.92 -22.53
C ARG A 282 -4.31 -5.72 -22.26
N ILE A 283 -4.33 -6.55 -21.22
CA ILE A 283 -5.52 -7.33 -20.83
C ILE A 283 -6.63 -6.39 -20.34
N ALA A 284 -6.31 -5.37 -19.55
CA ALA A 284 -7.28 -4.41 -19.05
C ALA A 284 -7.95 -3.61 -20.19
N ILE A 285 -7.20 -3.28 -21.25
CA ILE A 285 -7.72 -2.59 -22.43
C ILE A 285 -8.59 -3.54 -23.29
N LEU A 286 -8.16 -4.79 -23.51
CA LEU A 286 -8.83 -5.73 -24.39
C LEU A 286 -10.13 -6.30 -23.81
N ARG A 287 -10.15 -6.56 -22.49
CA ARG A 287 -11.31 -7.16 -21.80
C ARG A 287 -12.01 -6.14 -20.90
N SER A 288 -11.54 -5.98 -19.70
CA SER A 288 -11.90 -4.91 -18.76
C SER A 288 -10.91 -4.89 -17.59
N LYS A 289 -10.87 -3.76 -16.88
CA LYS A 289 -10.08 -3.58 -15.66
C LYS A 289 -10.46 -4.61 -14.58
N ALA A 290 -11.76 -4.78 -14.35
CA ALA A 290 -12.29 -5.72 -13.36
C ALA A 290 -11.98 -7.17 -13.73
N PHE A 291 -12.11 -7.54 -15.02
CA PHE A 291 -11.80 -8.89 -15.49
C PHE A 291 -10.33 -9.25 -15.28
N GLN A 292 -9.40 -8.34 -15.62
CA GLN A 292 -7.97 -8.58 -15.43
C GLN A 292 -7.64 -8.89 -13.98
N GLN A 293 -8.15 -8.05 -13.06
CA GLN A 293 -7.84 -8.20 -11.64
C GLN A 293 -8.55 -9.42 -11.02
N MET A 294 -9.80 -9.68 -11.44
CA MET A 294 -10.55 -10.89 -11.06
C MET A 294 -9.80 -12.16 -11.45
N ALA A 295 -9.32 -12.24 -12.70
CA ALA A 295 -8.60 -13.41 -13.19
C ALA A 295 -7.28 -13.61 -12.45
N ALA A 296 -6.49 -12.56 -12.27
CA ALA A 296 -5.23 -12.64 -11.54
C ALA A 296 -5.43 -13.11 -10.08
N MET A 297 -6.39 -12.51 -9.35
CA MET A 297 -6.71 -12.89 -7.97
C MET A 297 -7.27 -14.31 -7.89
N GLY A 298 -8.15 -14.70 -8.82
CA GLY A 298 -8.73 -16.04 -8.88
C GLY A 298 -7.68 -17.11 -9.12
N ILE A 299 -6.81 -16.92 -10.12
CA ILE A 299 -5.71 -17.86 -10.42
C ILE A 299 -4.76 -17.96 -9.22
N CYS A 300 -4.37 -16.83 -8.62
CA CYS A 300 -3.48 -16.83 -7.46
C CYS A 300 -4.11 -17.54 -6.25
N GLY A 301 -5.39 -17.28 -5.98
CA GLY A 301 -6.09 -17.90 -4.86
C GLY A 301 -6.23 -19.43 -5.03
N ILE A 302 -6.59 -19.89 -6.24
CA ILE A 302 -6.67 -21.34 -6.52
C ILE A 302 -5.29 -22.01 -6.45
N LEU A 303 -4.28 -21.38 -7.06
CA LEU A 303 -2.91 -21.89 -7.02
C LEU A 303 -2.39 -21.99 -5.58
N GLY A 304 -2.64 -20.96 -4.75
CA GLY A 304 -2.19 -20.99 -3.36
C GLY A 304 -2.86 -22.08 -2.53
N ILE A 305 -4.17 -22.34 -2.74
CA ILE A 305 -4.85 -23.48 -2.10
C ILE A 305 -4.21 -24.81 -2.53
N ILE A 306 -3.95 -24.98 -3.84
CA ILE A 306 -3.29 -26.20 -4.34
C ILE A 306 -1.90 -26.35 -3.70
N VAL A 307 -1.08 -25.30 -3.67
CA VAL A 307 0.26 -25.34 -3.07
C VAL A 307 0.19 -25.66 -1.58
N TYR A 308 -0.76 -25.07 -0.85
CA TYR A 308 -0.91 -25.32 0.59
C TYR A 308 -1.22 -26.78 0.90
N PHE A 309 -2.13 -27.41 0.18
CA PHE A 309 -2.52 -28.81 0.44
C PHE A 309 -1.61 -29.86 -0.20
N ALA A 310 -0.99 -29.55 -1.36
CA ALA A 310 -0.12 -30.49 -2.04
C ALA A 310 1.30 -30.54 -1.47
N ALA A 311 1.92 -29.37 -1.24
CA ALA A 311 3.29 -29.27 -0.74
C ALA A 311 3.61 -27.83 -0.29
N PRO A 312 3.21 -27.41 0.93
CA PRO A 312 3.37 -26.03 1.40
C PRO A 312 4.82 -25.58 1.55
N GLN A 313 5.77 -26.52 1.59
CA GLN A 313 7.22 -26.26 1.66
C GLN A 313 7.95 -26.57 0.35
N SER A 314 7.22 -26.81 -0.74
CA SER A 314 7.82 -26.99 -2.06
C SER A 314 8.37 -25.66 -2.58
N VAL A 315 9.67 -25.57 -2.79
CA VAL A 315 10.32 -24.36 -3.34
C VAL A 315 9.71 -23.96 -4.69
N ILE A 316 9.43 -24.93 -5.57
CA ILE A 316 8.83 -24.67 -6.88
C ILE A 316 7.39 -24.19 -6.72
N GLY A 317 6.58 -24.85 -5.89
CA GLY A 317 5.20 -24.46 -5.62
C GLY A 317 5.11 -23.04 -5.03
N CYS A 318 5.96 -22.75 -4.05
CA CYS A 318 6.05 -21.43 -3.44
C CYS A 318 6.53 -20.37 -4.44
N ALA A 319 7.52 -20.66 -5.27
CA ALA A 319 7.99 -19.74 -6.31
C ALA A 319 6.88 -19.41 -7.33
N LEU A 320 6.10 -20.39 -7.77
CA LEU A 320 4.95 -20.17 -8.63
C LEU A 320 3.89 -19.30 -7.95
N TYR A 321 3.55 -19.60 -6.69
CA TYR A 321 2.59 -18.79 -5.92
C TYR A 321 3.07 -17.35 -5.75
N ILE A 322 4.32 -17.14 -5.34
CA ILE A 322 4.93 -15.81 -5.20
C ILE A 322 4.91 -15.04 -6.52
N GLY A 323 5.24 -15.71 -7.64
CA GLY A 323 5.22 -15.10 -8.96
C GLY A 323 3.82 -14.65 -9.39
N VAL A 324 2.81 -15.49 -9.19
CA VAL A 324 1.42 -15.13 -9.52
C VAL A 324 0.90 -14.05 -8.56
N PHE A 325 1.28 -14.09 -7.27
CA PHE A 325 0.93 -13.04 -6.32
C PHE A 325 1.56 -11.69 -6.71
N ALA A 326 2.80 -11.70 -7.24
CA ALA A 326 3.45 -10.49 -7.77
C ALA A 326 2.65 -9.88 -8.94
N ILE A 327 2.08 -10.70 -9.83
CA ILE A 327 1.18 -10.25 -10.91
C ILE A 327 -0.09 -9.60 -10.32
N VAL A 328 -0.69 -10.21 -9.29
CA VAL A 328 -1.85 -9.63 -8.57
C VAL A 328 -1.51 -8.27 -7.99
N GLN A 329 -0.36 -8.14 -7.31
CA GLN A 329 0.10 -6.87 -6.75
C GLN A 329 0.29 -5.80 -7.83
N THR A 330 0.97 -6.15 -8.94
CA THR A 330 1.18 -5.22 -10.06
C THR A 330 -0.15 -4.71 -10.59
N GLY A 331 -1.08 -5.61 -10.88
CA GLY A 331 -2.42 -5.26 -11.36
C GLY A 331 -3.20 -4.40 -10.38
N PHE A 332 -3.12 -4.71 -9.09
CA PHE A 332 -3.79 -3.93 -8.07
C PHE A 332 -3.29 -2.48 -8.02
N TRP A 333 -1.99 -2.26 -7.91
CA TRP A 333 -1.42 -0.92 -7.83
C TRP A 333 -1.59 -0.10 -9.11
N GLN A 334 -1.77 -0.78 -10.25
CA GLN A 334 -1.94 -0.14 -11.56
C GLN A 334 -3.41 0.20 -11.87
N ILE A 335 -4.34 -0.69 -11.51
CA ILE A 335 -5.73 -0.64 -11.97
C ILE A 335 -6.71 -0.16 -10.88
N SER A 336 -6.44 -0.47 -9.59
CA SER A 336 -7.45 -0.25 -8.55
C SER A 336 -7.90 1.21 -8.45
N GLY A 337 -6.98 2.17 -8.56
CA GLY A 337 -7.32 3.59 -8.57
C GLY A 337 -8.34 3.94 -9.66
N SER A 338 -8.17 3.39 -10.85
CA SER A 338 -9.09 3.61 -11.96
C SER A 338 -10.48 3.00 -11.73
N LEU A 339 -10.56 1.83 -11.08
CA LEU A 339 -11.86 1.23 -10.72
C LEU A 339 -12.63 2.09 -9.71
N PHE A 340 -11.93 2.72 -8.76
CA PHE A 340 -12.58 3.63 -7.80
C PHE A 340 -12.99 4.96 -8.44
N TYR A 341 -12.27 5.45 -9.45
CA TYR A 341 -12.71 6.60 -10.23
C TYR A 341 -13.99 6.33 -11.02
N ASP A 342 -14.19 5.10 -11.51
CA ASP A 342 -15.42 4.73 -12.19
C ASP A 342 -16.66 4.86 -11.26
N ILE A 343 -16.51 4.69 -9.93
CA ILE A 343 -17.58 4.92 -8.95
C ILE A 343 -17.96 6.39 -8.78
N VAL A 344 -17.04 7.32 -9.05
CA VAL A 344 -17.36 8.77 -8.97
C VAL A 344 -18.48 9.14 -9.94
N GLU A 345 -18.46 8.55 -11.14
CA GLU A 345 -19.51 8.77 -12.14
C GLU A 345 -20.83 8.09 -11.76
N VAL A 346 -20.76 6.92 -11.11
CA VAL A 346 -21.95 6.26 -10.54
C VAL A 346 -22.58 7.12 -9.43
N ASP A 347 -21.78 7.69 -8.54
CA ASP A 347 -22.24 8.58 -7.48
C ASP A 347 -22.83 9.87 -8.05
N GLU A 348 -22.22 10.46 -9.07
CA GLU A 348 -22.76 11.62 -9.80
C GLU A 348 -24.13 11.29 -10.42
N PHE A 349 -24.29 10.10 -11.00
CA PHE A 349 -25.54 9.67 -11.60
C PHE A 349 -26.65 9.39 -10.57
N VAL A 350 -26.32 8.67 -9.48
CA VAL A 350 -27.30 8.19 -8.48
C VAL A 350 -27.66 9.28 -7.46
N ASN A 351 -26.66 9.99 -6.96
CA ASN A 351 -26.82 10.93 -5.84
C ASN A 351 -26.69 12.39 -6.24
N ASN A 352 -26.45 12.71 -7.52
CA ASN A 352 -26.14 14.07 -8.01
C ASN A 352 -24.96 14.72 -7.26
N LYS A 353 -24.03 13.92 -6.76
CA LYS A 353 -22.87 14.39 -6.00
C LYS A 353 -21.59 13.82 -6.63
N ARG A 354 -20.60 14.67 -6.86
CA ARG A 354 -19.29 14.26 -7.36
C ARG A 354 -18.29 14.27 -6.19
N ARG A 355 -18.19 13.14 -5.48
CA ARG A 355 -17.43 12.99 -4.23
C ARG A 355 -16.13 12.20 -4.43
N GLU A 356 -15.30 12.62 -5.37
CA GLU A 356 -14.03 11.95 -5.69
C GLU A 356 -13.10 11.81 -4.47
N GLY A 357 -12.95 12.89 -3.69
CA GLY A 357 -12.12 12.91 -2.49
C GLY A 357 -12.61 11.96 -1.40
N ASP A 358 -13.94 11.92 -1.17
CA ASP A 358 -14.53 11.05 -0.14
C ASP A 358 -14.38 9.56 -0.51
N ILE A 359 -14.56 9.21 -1.80
CA ILE A 359 -14.38 7.83 -2.28
C ILE A 359 -12.94 7.38 -2.09
N MET A 360 -11.97 8.19 -2.52
CA MET A 360 -10.55 7.85 -2.40
C MET A 360 -10.08 7.78 -0.95
N SER A 361 -10.55 8.70 -0.11
CA SER A 361 -10.21 8.67 1.31
C SER A 361 -10.82 7.47 2.03
N LEU A 362 -12.09 7.12 1.76
CA LEU A 362 -12.74 5.94 2.31
C LEU A 362 -11.96 4.65 1.99
N VAL A 363 -11.55 4.50 0.73
CA VAL A 363 -10.77 3.33 0.28
C VAL A 363 -9.40 3.28 0.95
N SER A 364 -8.75 4.41 1.12
CA SER A 364 -7.46 4.51 1.81
C SER A 364 -7.59 4.15 3.28
N VAL A 365 -8.57 4.72 3.98
CA VAL A 365 -8.91 4.43 5.39
C VAL A 365 -9.10 2.94 5.61
N LEU A 366 -10.00 2.34 4.84
CA LEU A 366 -10.30 0.91 4.98
C LEU A 366 -9.07 0.04 4.73
N GLY A 367 -8.28 0.37 3.71
CA GLY A 367 -7.04 -0.36 3.42
C GLY A 367 -6.04 -0.30 4.59
N THR A 368 -5.81 0.88 5.17
CA THR A 368 -4.89 1.06 6.29
C THR A 368 -5.39 0.36 7.56
N LEU A 369 -6.68 0.47 7.88
CA LEU A 369 -7.28 -0.21 9.04
C LEU A 369 -7.17 -1.73 8.93
N ILE A 370 -7.48 -2.30 7.76
CA ILE A 370 -7.35 -3.73 7.50
C ILE A 370 -5.89 -4.16 7.68
N THR A 371 -4.94 -3.41 7.11
CA THR A 371 -3.51 -3.71 7.25
C THR A 371 -3.08 -3.70 8.71
N ALA A 372 -3.47 -2.68 9.48
CA ALA A 372 -3.14 -2.57 10.90
C ALA A 372 -3.69 -3.76 11.71
N VAL A 373 -4.95 -4.13 11.49
CA VAL A 373 -5.59 -5.27 12.15
C VAL A 373 -4.90 -6.59 11.77
N MET A 374 -4.56 -6.79 10.50
CA MET A 374 -3.94 -8.03 10.04
C MET A 374 -2.51 -8.19 10.56
N VAL A 375 -1.73 -7.11 10.64
CA VAL A 375 -0.38 -7.13 11.26
C VAL A 375 -0.46 -7.47 12.75
N GLN A 376 -1.45 -6.89 13.46
CA GLN A 376 -1.68 -7.21 14.87
C GLN A 376 -2.07 -8.68 15.07
N ILE A 377 -3.01 -9.19 14.27
CA ILE A 377 -3.45 -10.59 14.33
C ILE A 377 -2.27 -11.53 14.03
N PHE A 378 -1.47 -11.22 13.02
CA PHE A 378 -0.28 -12.01 12.67
C PHE A 378 0.70 -12.10 13.85
N GLY A 379 1.05 -10.96 14.47
CA GLY A 379 1.95 -10.94 15.61
C GLY A 379 1.41 -11.69 16.84
N ALA A 380 0.11 -11.52 17.13
CA ALA A 380 -0.53 -12.19 18.27
C ALA A 380 -0.58 -13.72 18.09
N ILE A 381 -0.97 -14.22 16.91
CA ILE A 381 -1.03 -15.66 16.66
C ILE A 381 0.38 -16.24 16.60
N LEU A 382 1.34 -15.53 16.00
CA LEU A 382 2.75 -15.99 15.97
C LEU A 382 3.30 -16.20 17.39
N ASP A 383 3.00 -15.28 18.30
CA ASP A 383 3.38 -15.39 19.72
C ASP A 383 2.69 -16.58 20.41
N MET A 384 1.37 -16.74 20.18
CA MET A 384 0.59 -17.87 20.73
C MET A 384 1.06 -19.25 20.25
N THR A 385 1.68 -19.32 19.06
CA THR A 385 2.22 -20.58 18.53
C THR A 385 3.57 -20.95 19.13
N GLY A 386 4.18 -20.10 19.97
CA GLY A 386 5.44 -20.34 20.64
C GLY A 386 6.67 -19.99 19.79
N PHE A 387 6.56 -18.97 18.93
CA PHE A 387 7.69 -18.48 18.15
C PHE A 387 8.82 -17.97 19.06
N ASP A 388 10.03 -18.46 18.85
CA ASP A 388 11.24 -18.00 19.52
C ASP A 388 12.33 -17.73 18.49
N ALA A 389 12.71 -16.47 18.36
CA ALA A 389 13.72 -16.01 17.38
C ALA A 389 15.13 -16.59 17.64
N SER A 390 15.40 -17.11 18.83
CA SER A 390 16.70 -17.75 19.18
C SER A 390 16.84 -19.14 18.61
N LEU A 391 15.72 -19.80 18.25
CA LEU A 391 15.71 -21.16 17.74
C LEU A 391 15.94 -21.17 16.22
N THR A 392 16.88 -21.99 15.77
CA THR A 392 17.11 -22.25 14.34
C THR A 392 16.01 -23.12 13.71
N GLN A 393 15.44 -24.04 14.51
CA GLN A 393 14.30 -24.85 14.13
C GLN A 393 13.11 -24.49 15.02
N GLN A 394 12.06 -24.01 14.40
CA GLN A 394 10.84 -23.60 15.09
C GLN A 394 9.92 -24.80 15.38
N PRO A 395 9.07 -24.73 16.42
CA PRO A 395 8.03 -25.72 16.66
C PRO A 395 7.13 -25.92 15.43
N GLU A 396 6.57 -27.11 15.26
CA GLU A 396 5.66 -27.45 14.14
C GLU A 396 4.42 -26.54 14.11
N SER A 397 3.94 -26.09 15.26
CA SER A 397 2.85 -25.11 15.41
C SER A 397 3.16 -23.79 14.72
N VAL A 398 4.40 -23.30 14.86
CA VAL A 398 4.87 -22.05 14.20
C VAL A 398 4.93 -22.25 12.69
N VAL A 399 5.55 -23.34 12.23
CA VAL A 399 5.69 -23.63 10.79
C VAL A 399 4.31 -23.78 10.13
N SER A 400 3.39 -24.49 10.78
CA SER A 400 2.01 -24.67 10.31
C SER A 400 1.26 -23.33 10.23
N PHE A 401 1.40 -22.49 11.26
CA PHE A 401 0.83 -21.15 11.24
C PHE A 401 1.41 -20.28 10.10
N LEU A 402 2.74 -20.29 9.92
CA LEU A 402 3.38 -19.52 8.86
C LEU A 402 2.91 -19.94 7.47
N ASN A 403 2.79 -21.26 7.23
CA ASN A 403 2.25 -21.79 5.99
C ASN A 403 0.79 -21.33 5.76
N CYS A 404 -0.03 -21.40 6.80
CA CYS A 404 -1.43 -20.96 6.76
C CYS A 404 -1.54 -19.45 6.51
N ALA A 405 -0.81 -18.64 7.28
CA ALA A 405 -0.85 -17.18 7.21
C ALA A 405 -0.26 -16.61 5.93
N TYR A 406 0.74 -17.29 5.34
CA TYR A 406 1.40 -16.81 4.13
C TYR A 406 0.74 -17.31 2.83
N ILE A 407 0.20 -18.52 2.81
CA ILE A 407 -0.34 -19.15 1.59
C ILE A 407 -1.87 -19.24 1.65
N LEU A 408 -2.44 -19.92 2.65
CA LEU A 408 -3.86 -20.27 2.67
C LEU A 408 -4.76 -19.05 2.88
N VAL A 409 -4.53 -18.30 3.96
CA VAL A 409 -5.40 -17.15 4.29
C VAL A 409 -5.36 -16.07 3.21
N PRO A 410 -4.18 -15.65 2.68
CA PRO A 410 -4.14 -14.73 1.55
C PRO A 410 -4.88 -15.25 0.32
N SER A 411 -4.76 -16.55 0.01
CA SER A 411 -5.44 -17.16 -1.11
C SER A 411 -6.96 -17.10 -1.00
N LEU A 412 -7.51 -17.39 0.18
CA LEU A 412 -8.95 -17.27 0.46
C LEU A 412 -9.42 -15.81 0.34
N CYS A 413 -8.65 -14.86 0.89
CA CYS A 413 -8.93 -13.43 0.78
C CYS A 413 -8.96 -12.96 -0.67
N LEU A 414 -8.01 -13.43 -1.50
CA LEU A 414 -7.97 -13.12 -2.94
C LEU A 414 -9.18 -13.70 -3.66
N LEU A 415 -9.63 -14.92 -3.33
CA LEU A 415 -10.81 -15.52 -3.94
C LEU A 415 -12.09 -14.74 -3.59
N ILE A 416 -12.23 -14.26 -2.36
CA ILE A 416 -13.34 -13.39 -1.96
C ILE A 416 -13.32 -12.10 -2.78
N GLY A 417 -12.15 -11.46 -2.94
CA GLY A 417 -11.98 -10.28 -3.78
C GLY A 417 -12.29 -10.54 -5.26
N ALA A 418 -11.86 -11.69 -5.78
CA ALA A 418 -12.17 -12.11 -7.16
C ALA A 418 -13.67 -12.35 -7.37
N ALA A 419 -14.34 -12.97 -6.40
CA ALA A 419 -15.79 -13.18 -6.44
C ALA A 419 -16.56 -11.86 -6.46
N ALA A 420 -16.14 -10.87 -5.68
CA ALA A 420 -16.73 -9.54 -5.71
C ALA A 420 -16.57 -8.86 -7.09
N LEU A 421 -15.40 -8.98 -7.71
CA LEU A 421 -15.16 -8.44 -9.05
C LEU A 421 -15.92 -9.19 -10.14
N LYS A 422 -16.22 -10.49 -9.97
CA LYS A 422 -17.04 -11.26 -10.90
C LYS A 422 -18.48 -10.72 -10.98
N ILE A 423 -19.00 -10.25 -9.85
CA ILE A 423 -20.36 -9.69 -9.75
C ILE A 423 -20.38 -8.19 -10.08
N PHE A 424 -19.20 -7.56 -10.19
CA PHE A 424 -19.08 -6.12 -10.40
C PHE A 424 -19.66 -5.71 -11.76
N PRO A 425 -20.67 -4.82 -11.79
CA PRO A 425 -21.47 -4.59 -13.00
C PRO A 425 -20.82 -3.63 -14.01
N ILE A 426 -19.75 -2.92 -13.62
CA ILE A 426 -19.13 -1.93 -14.52
C ILE A 426 -18.10 -2.61 -15.39
N ASN A 427 -18.41 -2.67 -16.68
CA ASN A 427 -17.51 -3.07 -17.75
C ASN A 427 -17.36 -1.90 -18.76
N LYS A 428 -16.67 -2.13 -19.88
CA LYS A 428 -16.42 -1.10 -20.87
C LYS A 428 -17.71 -0.57 -21.52
N GLU A 429 -18.69 -1.44 -21.77
CA GLU A 429 -19.96 -1.11 -22.41
C GLU A 429 -20.88 -0.35 -21.44
N THR A 430 -21.11 -0.92 -20.24
CA THR A 430 -21.97 -0.30 -19.23
C THR A 430 -21.41 1.03 -18.72
N PHE A 431 -20.08 1.22 -18.70
CA PHE A 431 -19.46 2.49 -18.37
C PHE A 431 -19.67 3.55 -19.47
N ALA A 432 -19.56 3.13 -20.76
CA ALA A 432 -19.86 4.04 -21.87
C ALA A 432 -21.35 4.48 -21.87
N SER A 433 -22.27 3.56 -21.57
CA SER A 433 -23.69 3.87 -21.40
C SER A 433 -23.93 4.87 -20.25
N LEU A 434 -23.21 4.70 -19.12
CA LEU A 434 -23.27 5.63 -17.97
C LEU A 434 -22.78 7.04 -18.35
N GLN A 435 -21.65 7.14 -19.04
CA GLN A 435 -21.12 8.43 -19.50
C GLN A 435 -22.04 9.13 -20.48
N SER A 436 -22.62 8.36 -21.44
CA SER A 436 -23.58 8.89 -22.41
C SER A 436 -24.83 9.42 -21.70
N ALA A 437 -25.38 8.69 -20.76
CA ALA A 437 -26.54 9.10 -19.97
C ALA A 437 -26.26 10.35 -19.13
N LEU A 438 -25.06 10.46 -18.50
CA LEU A 438 -24.65 11.66 -17.75
C LEU A 438 -24.55 12.89 -18.66
N ASN A 439 -24.00 12.74 -19.88
CA ASN A 439 -23.87 13.82 -20.83
C ASN A 439 -25.25 14.30 -21.33
N LEU A 440 -26.12 13.36 -21.72
CA LEU A 440 -27.51 13.69 -22.13
C LEU A 440 -28.27 14.39 -21.03
N ARG A 441 -28.13 13.93 -19.78
CA ARG A 441 -28.74 14.57 -18.61
C ARG A 441 -28.25 16.00 -18.38
N LYS A 442 -26.97 16.28 -18.60
CA LYS A 442 -26.38 17.65 -18.53
C LYS A 442 -26.93 18.54 -19.64
N GLU A 443 -27.27 17.97 -20.80
CA GLU A 443 -27.89 18.67 -21.92
C GLU A 443 -29.43 18.78 -21.78
N GLY A 444 -30.06 18.22 -20.75
CA GLY A 444 -31.52 18.22 -20.55
C GLY A 444 -32.26 17.26 -21.53
N LYS A 445 -31.55 16.31 -22.14
CA LYS A 445 -32.12 15.33 -23.09
C LYS A 445 -32.50 14.03 -22.37
N SER A 446 -33.45 13.26 -22.98
CA SER A 446 -33.81 11.91 -22.49
C SER A 446 -32.66 10.93 -22.65
N TYR A 447 -32.49 10.03 -21.66
CA TYR A 447 -31.49 8.95 -21.65
C TYR A 447 -32.13 7.57 -21.45
N GLU A 448 -33.43 7.44 -21.82
CA GLU A 448 -34.20 6.19 -21.64
C GLU A 448 -33.57 4.98 -22.32
N ASP A 449 -32.93 5.18 -23.48
CA ASP A 449 -32.26 4.15 -24.25
C ASP A 449 -31.14 3.41 -23.49
N TYR A 450 -30.60 4.05 -22.46
CA TYR A 450 -29.50 3.49 -21.62
C TYR A 450 -30.01 2.88 -20.32
N MET A 451 -31.31 2.94 -20.01
CA MET A 451 -31.87 2.55 -18.70
C MET A 451 -31.67 1.08 -18.37
N GLU A 452 -31.60 0.18 -19.36
CA GLU A 452 -31.42 -1.25 -19.13
C GLU A 452 -30.00 -1.55 -18.58
N ASP A 453 -28.97 -0.92 -19.12
CA ASP A 453 -27.61 -1.03 -18.62
C ASP A 453 -27.43 -0.32 -17.29
N LEU A 454 -28.05 0.83 -17.12
CA LEU A 454 -28.00 1.62 -15.92
C LEU A 454 -28.66 0.93 -14.71
N LYS A 455 -29.74 0.17 -14.91
CA LYS A 455 -30.38 -0.62 -13.84
C LYS A 455 -29.38 -1.59 -13.18
N LYS A 456 -28.50 -2.22 -13.96
CA LYS A 456 -27.47 -3.15 -13.45
C LYS A 456 -26.46 -2.44 -12.53
N ILE A 457 -26.17 -1.16 -12.80
CA ILE A 457 -25.17 -0.36 -12.08
C ILE A 457 -25.77 0.33 -10.86
N VAL A 458 -27.04 0.80 -10.97
CA VAL A 458 -27.73 1.68 -10.01
C VAL A 458 -28.45 0.90 -8.91
N GLU A 459 -28.62 -0.41 -9.00
CA GLU A 459 -29.17 -1.22 -7.93
C GLU A 459 -28.45 -0.95 -6.59
N LYS A 460 -29.23 -0.54 -5.58
CA LYS A 460 -28.75 -0.21 -4.23
C LYS A 460 -28.46 -1.45 -3.39
#